data_8b08e0ad425afe9fe64180e7a1671538
#
_entry.id   8b08e0ad425afe9fe64180e7a1671538
#
_cell.length_a   1.000
_cell.length_b   1.000
_cell.length_c   1.000
_cell.angle_alpha   90.00
_cell.angle_beta   90.00
_cell.angle_gamma   90.00
#
_symmetry.space_group_name_H-M   'P 1'
#
loop_
_entity.id
_entity.type
_entity.pdbx_description
1 polymer ?
#
loop_
_entity_poly.entity_id
_entity_poly.type
_entity_poly.pdbx_seq_one_letter_code
_entity_poly.pdbx_strand_id
1 'polypeptide(L)'
;MAHSSTMEKLGSPAPVFNLKNWNPLLQQESYELDSFKNHRSLLVAFFCNHCPYVVHIRESFVHFANEYEPKGLGVVAISSNDIEAYPDDRPEKMSEDARNYSYSFPYLFDETQEVAKAYRAACTPDFFLYDENRKLVYRGQYDSSRPKNTNPVTGEDLKNAVD
;
A
#
# COMPACT_ATOMS: atom_id res chain seq x y z
N MET A 1 -13.34 0.12 7.54
CA MET A 1 -14.63 0.38 6.89
C MET A 1 -14.52 0.19 5.39
N ALA A 2 -15.40 -0.59 4.84
CA ALA A 2 -15.34 -0.91 3.41
C ALA A 2 -16.23 0.04 2.61
N HIS A 3 -15.61 0.95 1.91
CA HIS A 3 -16.26 1.75 0.88
C HIS A 3 -15.85 1.21 -0.47
N SER A 4 -16.72 1.35 -1.46
CA SER A 4 -16.33 1.09 -2.83
C SER A 4 -15.23 2.07 -3.25
N SER A 5 -14.18 1.57 -3.88
CA SER A 5 -13.13 2.43 -4.39
C SER A 5 -13.68 3.37 -5.46
N THR A 6 -13.24 4.63 -5.39
CA THR A 6 -13.49 5.58 -6.48
C THR A 6 -12.53 5.24 -7.62
N MET A 7 -13.07 4.84 -8.77
CA MET A 7 -12.22 4.42 -9.88
C MET A 7 -11.47 5.60 -10.49
N GLU A 8 -10.15 5.58 -10.37
CA GLU A 8 -9.29 6.48 -11.11
C GLU A 8 -9.18 5.96 -12.55
N LYS A 9 -9.03 6.88 -13.50
CA LYS A 9 -8.96 6.50 -14.90
C LYS A 9 -7.67 5.74 -15.19
N LEU A 10 -7.77 4.56 -15.79
CA LEU A 10 -6.60 3.80 -16.24
C LEU A 10 -5.76 4.64 -17.21
N GLY A 11 -4.44 4.53 -17.09
CA GLY A 11 -3.51 5.33 -17.86
C GLY A 11 -3.13 6.65 -17.20
N SER A 12 -3.76 7.02 -16.07
CA SER A 12 -3.41 8.23 -15.33
C SER A 12 -1.98 8.12 -14.77
N PRO A 13 -1.21 9.22 -14.79
CA PRO A 13 0.14 9.17 -14.22
C PRO A 13 0.11 9.10 -12.69
N ALA A 14 1.11 8.44 -12.11
CA ALA A 14 1.25 8.36 -10.67
C ALA A 14 1.51 9.74 -10.08
N PRO A 15 0.71 10.21 -9.11
CA PRO A 15 1.02 11.44 -8.39
C PRO A 15 2.36 11.33 -7.66
N VAL A 16 3.11 12.43 -7.61
CA VAL A 16 4.38 12.46 -6.88
C VAL A 16 4.12 12.46 -5.38
N PHE A 17 5.09 11.93 -4.63
CA PHE A 17 5.08 11.99 -3.17
C PHE A 17 6.51 12.06 -2.65
N ASN A 18 6.65 12.53 -1.43
CA ASN A 18 7.92 12.50 -0.70
C ASN A 18 7.54 12.43 0.78
N LEU A 19 7.67 11.26 1.38
CA LEU A 19 7.18 10.99 2.72
C LEU A 19 8.23 10.26 3.56
N LYS A 20 8.17 10.47 4.87
CA LYS A 20 9.05 9.81 5.81
C LYS A 20 8.70 8.33 5.95
N ASN A 21 9.74 7.49 5.95
CA ASN A 21 9.63 6.06 6.16
C ASN A 21 9.67 5.73 7.66
N TRP A 22 8.69 4.96 8.10
CA TRP A 22 8.60 4.50 9.48
C TRP A 22 8.84 3.00 9.62
N ASN A 23 9.28 2.34 8.53
CA ASN A 23 9.70 0.93 8.61
C ASN A 23 11.17 0.88 9.07
N PRO A 24 11.45 0.47 10.32
CA PRO A 24 12.81 0.47 10.84
C PRO A 24 13.71 -0.61 10.25
N LEU A 25 13.14 -1.55 9.51
CA LEU A 25 13.90 -2.60 8.84
C LEU A 25 14.60 -2.10 7.58
N LEU A 26 14.23 -0.91 7.10
CA LEU A 26 14.84 -0.26 5.95
C LEU A 26 15.56 1.01 6.41
N GLN A 27 16.80 1.20 5.96
CA GLN A 27 17.64 2.28 6.47
C GLN A 27 17.33 3.66 5.89
N GLN A 28 16.66 3.73 4.75
CA GLN A 28 16.35 5.00 4.11
C GLN A 28 15.25 5.74 4.86
N GLU A 29 15.50 7.00 5.20
CA GLU A 29 14.61 7.78 6.06
C GLU A 29 13.36 8.28 5.37
N SER A 30 13.43 8.52 4.06
CA SER A 30 12.28 8.99 3.29
C SER A 30 12.32 8.39 1.89
N TYR A 31 11.15 8.32 1.27
CA TYR A 31 11.00 7.81 -0.09
C TYR A 31 10.13 8.76 -0.89
N GLU A 32 10.46 8.92 -2.14
CA GLU A 32 9.65 9.67 -3.09
C GLU A 32 9.33 8.77 -4.29
N LEU A 33 8.45 9.23 -5.17
CA LEU A 33 8.07 8.46 -6.35
C LEU A 33 9.33 8.06 -7.15
N ASP A 34 10.26 8.98 -7.32
CA ASP A 34 11.50 8.75 -8.07
C ASP A 34 12.41 7.70 -7.42
N SER A 35 12.24 7.44 -6.12
CA SER A 35 13.01 6.39 -5.43
C SER A 35 12.78 5.01 -6.05
N PHE A 36 11.68 4.82 -6.76
CA PHE A 36 11.29 3.53 -7.35
C PHE A 36 11.53 3.48 -8.86
N LYS A 37 12.22 4.44 -9.43
CA LYS A 37 12.38 4.58 -10.89
C LYS A 37 13.01 3.37 -11.58
N ASN A 38 13.80 2.58 -10.85
CA ASN A 38 14.49 1.41 -11.42
C ASN A 38 13.64 0.15 -11.40
N HIS A 39 12.44 0.20 -10.82
CA HIS A 39 11.53 -0.93 -10.80
C HIS A 39 10.68 -0.96 -12.07
N ARG A 40 10.40 -2.16 -12.57
CA ARG A 40 9.58 -2.34 -13.78
C ARG A 40 8.15 -1.86 -13.58
N SER A 41 7.63 -2.04 -12.38
CA SER A 41 6.28 -1.61 -12.00
C SER A 41 6.31 -1.13 -10.56
N LEU A 42 5.26 -0.41 -10.16
CA LEU A 42 5.16 0.12 -8.81
C LEU A 42 3.76 -0.12 -8.26
N LEU A 43 3.70 -0.73 -7.09
CA LEU A 43 2.46 -0.89 -6.35
C LEU A 43 2.46 0.09 -5.19
N VAL A 44 1.45 0.96 -5.16
CA VAL A 44 1.20 1.88 -4.05
C VAL A 44 -0.01 1.35 -3.29
N ALA A 45 0.18 1.01 -2.02
CA ALA A 45 -0.88 0.46 -1.17
C ALA A 45 -1.17 1.43 -0.03
N PHE A 46 -2.42 1.89 0.08
CA PHE A 46 -2.83 2.72 1.21
C PHE A 46 -3.29 1.81 2.33
N PHE A 47 -2.57 1.85 3.45
CA PHE A 47 -2.75 0.99 4.61
C PHE A 47 -3.05 1.82 5.85
N CYS A 48 -3.48 1.12 6.90
CA CYS A 48 -3.49 1.64 8.27
C CYS A 48 -3.15 0.48 9.21
N ASN A 49 -2.90 0.78 10.48
CA ASN A 49 -2.52 -0.25 11.43
C ASN A 49 -3.74 -0.95 12.04
N HIS A 50 -4.85 -0.21 12.19
CA HIS A 50 -6.01 -0.71 12.94
C HIS A 50 -7.12 -1.27 12.06
N CYS A 51 -7.13 -0.96 10.77
CA CYS A 51 -8.23 -1.36 9.89
C CYS A 51 -8.38 -2.88 9.85
N PRO A 52 -9.55 -3.44 10.19
CA PRO A 52 -9.74 -4.89 10.19
C PRO A 52 -9.42 -5.55 8.84
N TYR A 53 -9.68 -4.85 7.75
CA TYR A 53 -9.40 -5.37 6.43
C TYR A 53 -7.89 -5.50 6.19
N VAL A 54 -7.11 -4.49 6.58
CA VAL A 54 -5.65 -4.53 6.47
C VAL A 54 -5.09 -5.66 7.34
N VAL A 55 -5.56 -5.75 8.59
CA VAL A 55 -5.14 -6.82 9.50
C VAL A 55 -5.43 -8.18 8.89
N HIS A 56 -6.58 -8.31 8.21
CA HIS A 56 -7.01 -9.56 7.60
C HIS A 56 -6.05 -10.05 6.50
N ILE A 57 -5.51 -9.14 5.68
CA ILE A 57 -4.67 -9.52 4.52
C ILE A 57 -3.17 -9.33 4.76
N ARG A 58 -2.78 -8.73 5.87
CA ARG A 58 -1.42 -8.23 6.10
C ARG A 58 -0.32 -9.27 5.89
N GLU A 59 -0.47 -10.44 6.48
CA GLU A 59 0.55 -11.49 6.35
C GLU A 59 0.64 -12.00 4.91
N SER A 60 -0.50 -12.18 4.26
CA SER A 60 -0.54 -12.60 2.86
C SER A 60 0.12 -11.55 1.97
N PHE A 61 -0.12 -10.27 2.25
CA PHE A 61 0.46 -9.19 1.47
C PHE A 61 1.99 -9.14 1.60
N VAL A 62 2.52 -9.42 2.80
CA VAL A 62 3.98 -9.49 3.00
C VAL A 62 4.57 -10.62 2.13
N HIS A 63 3.93 -11.77 2.09
CA HIS A 63 4.35 -12.88 1.23
C HIS A 63 4.27 -12.49 -0.25
N PHE A 64 3.23 -11.80 -0.65
CA PHE A 64 3.08 -11.28 -2.00
C PHE A 64 4.26 -10.37 -2.37
N ALA A 65 4.58 -9.41 -1.50
CA ALA A 65 5.68 -8.49 -1.75
C ALA A 65 7.01 -9.24 -1.88
N ASN A 66 7.28 -10.19 -0.99
CA ASN A 66 8.50 -10.99 -1.04
C ASN A 66 8.61 -11.81 -2.33
N GLU A 67 7.48 -12.25 -2.87
CA GLU A 67 7.44 -13.02 -4.12
C GLU A 67 7.71 -12.14 -5.34
N TYR A 68 7.12 -10.94 -5.39
CA TYR A 68 7.13 -10.12 -6.60
C TYR A 68 8.23 -9.06 -6.65
N GLU A 69 8.77 -8.62 -5.50
CA GLU A 69 9.86 -7.65 -5.51
C GLU A 69 11.09 -8.13 -6.29
N PRO A 70 11.53 -9.40 -6.16
CA PRO A 70 12.63 -9.90 -6.98
C PRO A 70 12.33 -9.94 -8.47
N LYS A 71 11.06 -9.90 -8.84
CA LYS A 71 10.62 -9.92 -10.24
C LYS A 71 10.50 -8.52 -10.85
N GLY A 72 10.88 -7.49 -10.10
CA GLY A 72 10.90 -6.12 -10.59
C GLY A 72 9.77 -5.23 -10.09
N LEU A 73 8.94 -5.70 -9.16
CA LEU A 73 7.87 -4.88 -8.58
C LEU A 73 8.42 -4.03 -7.45
N GLY A 74 8.23 -2.71 -7.52
CA GLY A 74 8.42 -1.84 -6.37
C GLY A 74 7.14 -1.84 -5.54
N VAL A 75 7.28 -1.91 -4.22
CA VAL A 75 6.12 -1.90 -3.31
C VAL A 75 6.32 -0.81 -2.27
N VAL A 76 5.30 0.00 -2.06
CA VAL A 76 5.29 1.02 -1.01
C VAL A 76 3.91 1.05 -0.37
N ALA A 77 3.88 1.08 0.96
CA ALA A 77 2.64 1.24 1.73
C ALA A 77 2.62 2.64 2.34
N ILE A 78 1.46 3.29 2.31
CA ILE A 78 1.29 4.66 2.82
C ILE A 78 0.09 4.67 3.76
N SER A 79 0.30 5.24 4.96
CA SER A 79 -0.77 5.48 5.93
C SER A 79 -1.10 6.96 5.97
N SER A 80 -2.37 7.28 5.79
CA SER A 80 -2.86 8.67 5.76
C SER A 80 -3.98 8.92 6.77
N ASN A 81 -4.15 8.04 7.75
CA ASN A 81 -5.23 8.18 8.73
C ASN A 81 -4.94 9.28 9.74
N ASP A 82 -6.03 9.86 10.27
CA ASP A 82 -5.95 10.87 11.31
C ASP A 82 -5.56 10.20 12.63
N ILE A 83 -4.35 10.49 13.11
CA ILE A 83 -3.80 9.86 14.31
C ILE A 83 -4.47 10.36 15.60
N GLU A 84 -5.14 11.52 15.58
CA GLU A 84 -5.89 11.98 16.73
C GLU A 84 -7.18 11.17 16.90
N ALA A 85 -7.86 10.88 15.79
CA ALA A 85 -9.06 10.04 15.80
C ALA A 85 -8.72 8.56 15.96
N TYR A 86 -7.57 8.14 15.44
CA TYR A 86 -7.14 6.73 15.44
C TYR A 86 -5.69 6.61 15.94
N PRO A 87 -5.48 6.65 17.27
CA PRO A 87 -4.12 6.62 17.84
C PRO A 87 -3.31 5.37 17.46
N ASP A 88 -3.99 4.27 17.12
CA ASP A 88 -3.29 3.04 16.69
C ASP A 88 -2.62 3.21 15.32
N ASP A 89 -2.88 4.28 14.60
CA ASP A 89 -2.26 4.58 13.32
C ASP A 89 -1.08 5.54 13.44
N ARG A 90 -0.63 5.84 14.65
CA ARG A 90 0.54 6.70 14.86
C ARG A 90 1.80 6.07 14.26
N PRO A 91 2.78 6.90 13.85
CA PRO A 91 4.03 6.39 13.27
C PRO A 91 4.75 5.36 14.12
N GLU A 92 4.72 5.48 15.44
CA GLU A 92 5.35 4.51 16.34
C GLU A 92 4.72 3.12 16.18
N LYS A 93 3.40 3.07 15.97
CA LYS A 93 2.70 1.82 15.72
C LYS A 93 2.98 1.28 14.33
N MET A 94 3.18 2.17 13.34
CA MET A 94 3.61 1.76 12.00
C MET A 94 4.95 1.04 12.07
N SER A 95 5.91 1.60 12.83
CA SER A 95 7.21 0.97 13.04
C SER A 95 7.10 -0.39 13.72
N GLU A 96 6.23 -0.48 14.71
CA GLU A 96 6.00 -1.73 15.45
C GLU A 96 5.41 -2.80 14.53
N ASP A 97 4.40 -2.46 13.72
CA ASP A 97 3.79 -3.40 12.79
C ASP A 97 4.77 -3.84 11.70
N ALA A 98 5.55 -2.91 11.15
CA ALA A 98 6.55 -3.25 10.15
C ALA A 98 7.57 -4.25 10.69
N ARG A 99 7.98 -4.06 11.93
CA ARG A 99 8.93 -4.97 12.59
C ARG A 99 8.27 -6.33 12.88
N ASN A 100 7.07 -6.30 13.45
CA ASN A 100 6.39 -7.54 13.87
C ASN A 100 6.01 -8.43 12.70
N TYR A 101 5.69 -7.83 11.55
CA TYR A 101 5.27 -8.57 10.36
C TYR A 101 6.33 -8.62 9.27
N SER A 102 7.53 -8.14 9.58
CA SER A 102 8.69 -8.20 8.68
C SER A 102 8.43 -7.58 7.31
N TYR A 103 7.90 -6.36 7.30
CA TYR A 103 7.64 -5.64 6.06
C TYR A 103 8.94 -5.47 5.26
N SER A 104 8.95 -5.91 4.02
CA SER A 104 10.10 -5.74 3.12
C SER A 104 10.05 -4.43 2.34
N PHE A 105 8.98 -3.67 2.49
CA PHE A 105 8.69 -2.45 1.73
C PHE A 105 8.62 -1.25 2.66
N PRO A 106 8.85 -0.03 2.12
CA PRO A 106 8.70 1.19 2.93
C PRO A 106 7.27 1.35 3.45
N TYR A 107 7.14 1.88 4.66
CA TYR A 107 5.86 2.22 5.26
C TYR A 107 5.89 3.70 5.59
N LEU A 108 5.22 4.50 4.75
CA LEU A 108 5.32 5.94 4.76
C LEU A 108 4.12 6.57 5.46
N PHE A 109 4.35 7.70 6.13
CA PHE A 109 3.28 8.42 6.81
C PHE A 109 2.94 9.71 6.07
N ASP A 110 1.69 9.81 5.62
CA ASP A 110 1.14 10.98 4.92
C ASP A 110 0.34 11.81 5.94
N GLU A 111 1.06 12.61 6.72
CA GLU A 111 0.50 13.34 7.84
C GLU A 111 -0.64 14.29 7.43
N THR A 112 -0.48 14.97 6.31
CA THR A 112 -1.44 15.97 5.83
C THR A 112 -2.58 15.36 5.03
N GLN A 113 -2.48 14.07 4.68
CA GLN A 113 -3.41 13.36 3.82
C GLN A 113 -3.42 13.88 2.37
N GLU A 114 -2.45 14.71 2.00
CA GLU A 114 -2.37 15.26 0.65
C GLU A 114 -2.08 14.19 -0.40
N VAL A 115 -1.24 13.21 -0.07
CA VAL A 115 -0.90 12.13 -1.00
C VAL A 115 -2.12 11.23 -1.24
N ALA A 116 -2.83 10.87 -0.17
CA ALA A 116 -4.07 10.09 -0.32
C ALA A 116 -5.08 10.81 -1.21
N LYS A 117 -5.21 12.13 -1.05
CA LYS A 117 -6.11 12.93 -1.87
C LYS A 117 -5.66 12.98 -3.32
N ALA A 118 -4.35 13.11 -3.56
CA ALA A 118 -3.79 13.14 -4.91
C ALA A 118 -4.02 11.83 -5.64
N TYR A 119 -3.94 10.70 -4.93
CA TYR A 119 -4.19 9.38 -5.50
C TYR A 119 -5.68 9.06 -5.56
N ARG A 120 -6.52 9.87 -4.93
CA ARG A 120 -7.96 9.61 -4.77
C ARG A 120 -8.23 8.30 -4.04
N ALA A 121 -7.41 8.00 -3.04
CA ALA A 121 -7.58 6.82 -2.22
C ALA A 121 -8.90 6.96 -1.43
N ALA A 122 -9.74 5.94 -1.49
CA ALA A 122 -11.08 5.99 -0.93
C ALA A 122 -11.26 5.10 0.30
N CYS A 123 -10.37 4.13 0.48
CA CYS A 123 -10.49 3.15 1.57
C CYS A 123 -9.11 2.60 1.91
N THR A 124 -9.04 1.81 2.96
CA THR A 124 -7.85 1.02 3.27
C THR A 124 -8.26 -0.45 3.43
N PRO A 125 -7.54 -1.39 2.83
CA PRO A 125 -6.45 -1.13 1.88
C PRO A 125 -6.99 -0.71 0.50
N ASP A 126 -6.26 0.13 -0.19
CA ASP A 126 -6.57 0.54 -1.55
C ASP A 126 -5.30 0.39 -2.37
N PHE A 127 -5.37 -0.32 -3.49
CA PHE A 127 -4.19 -0.70 -4.27
C PHE A 127 -4.17 -0.03 -5.62
N PHE A 128 -3.01 0.57 -5.95
CA PHE A 128 -2.78 1.26 -7.21
C PHE A 128 -1.54 0.68 -7.85
N LEU A 129 -1.70 0.03 -9.01
CA LEU A 129 -0.56 -0.58 -9.73
C LEU A 129 -0.24 0.26 -10.96
N TYR A 130 1.04 0.61 -11.08
CA TYR A 130 1.57 1.44 -12.17
C TYR A 130 2.58 0.65 -12.98
N ASP A 131 2.57 0.87 -14.30
CA ASP A 131 3.54 0.24 -15.21
C ASP A 131 4.92 0.93 -15.15
N GLU A 132 5.84 0.53 -16.02
CA GLU A 132 7.19 1.09 -16.06
C GLU A 132 7.22 2.59 -16.38
N ASN A 133 6.17 3.09 -17.04
CA ASN A 133 6.01 4.51 -17.34
C ASN A 133 5.21 5.24 -16.28
N ARG A 134 4.90 4.56 -15.17
CA ARG A 134 4.11 5.06 -14.05
C ARG A 134 2.71 5.51 -14.47
N LYS A 135 2.12 4.77 -15.39
CA LYS A 135 0.72 4.91 -15.77
C LYS A 135 -0.11 3.85 -15.06
N LEU A 136 -1.28 4.24 -14.58
CA LEU A 136 -2.14 3.36 -13.80
C LEU A 136 -2.68 2.22 -14.67
N VAL A 137 -2.41 0.98 -14.27
CA VAL A 137 -2.88 -0.21 -14.99
C VAL A 137 -3.90 -1.02 -14.19
N TYR A 138 -3.97 -0.82 -12.87
CA TYR A 138 -4.95 -1.49 -12.02
C TYR A 138 -5.20 -0.66 -10.78
N ARG A 139 -6.46 -0.58 -10.39
CA ARG A 139 -6.86 -0.06 -9.10
C ARG A 139 -7.97 -0.95 -8.56
N GLY A 140 -7.86 -1.34 -7.29
CA GLY A 140 -8.91 -2.15 -6.69
C GLY A 140 -8.48 -2.90 -5.47
N GLN A 141 -9.09 -4.07 -5.29
CA GLN A 141 -8.90 -4.90 -4.12
C GLN A 141 -7.73 -5.87 -4.26
N TYR A 142 -7.26 -6.36 -3.13
CA TYR A 142 -6.24 -7.40 -3.05
C TYR A 142 -6.78 -8.73 -3.58
N ASP A 143 -7.93 -9.13 -3.07
CA ASP A 143 -8.69 -10.31 -3.49
C ASP A 143 -10.14 -10.18 -3.02
N SER A 144 -10.93 -11.23 -3.20
CA SER A 144 -12.33 -11.22 -2.79
C SER A 144 -12.54 -11.47 -1.30
N SER A 145 -11.45 -11.78 -0.56
CA SER A 145 -11.58 -12.07 0.87
C SER A 145 -11.94 -10.82 1.67
N ARG A 146 -12.67 -11.03 2.73
CA ARG A 146 -13.07 -10.01 3.69
C ARG A 146 -13.08 -10.63 5.08
N PRO A 147 -12.91 -9.83 6.14
CA PRO A 147 -12.92 -10.38 7.51
C PRO A 147 -14.17 -11.18 7.84
N LYS A 148 -15.30 -10.87 7.19
CA LYS A 148 -16.60 -11.47 7.49
C LYS A 148 -17.07 -12.51 6.49
N ASN A 149 -16.29 -12.82 5.45
CA ASN A 149 -16.66 -13.85 4.50
C ASN A 149 -15.73 -15.07 4.63
N THR A 150 -16.04 -16.14 3.91
CA THR A 150 -15.28 -17.38 3.95
C THR A 150 -14.29 -17.52 2.82
N ASN A 151 -14.15 -16.49 1.97
CA ASN A 151 -13.20 -16.54 0.86
C ASN A 151 -11.76 -16.57 1.39
N PRO A 152 -10.90 -17.41 0.83
CA PRO A 152 -9.51 -17.46 1.29
C PRO A 152 -8.74 -16.20 0.94
N VAL A 153 -7.74 -15.87 1.75
CA VAL A 153 -6.84 -14.73 1.49
C VAL A 153 -5.73 -15.19 0.55
N THR A 154 -5.86 -14.88 -0.72
CA THR A 154 -4.94 -15.35 -1.76
C THR A 154 -4.19 -14.24 -2.47
N GLY A 155 -4.71 -13.01 -2.47
CA GLY A 155 -4.16 -11.94 -3.28
C GLY A 155 -4.40 -12.11 -4.77
N GLU A 156 -5.37 -12.94 -5.16
CA GLU A 156 -5.59 -13.35 -6.54
C GLU A 156 -5.78 -12.16 -7.49
N ASP A 157 -6.61 -11.19 -7.13
CA ASP A 157 -6.88 -10.06 -8.03
C ASP A 157 -5.64 -9.23 -8.27
N LEU A 158 -4.86 -8.97 -7.23
CA LEU A 158 -3.64 -8.20 -7.35
C LEU A 158 -2.56 -8.98 -8.09
N LYS A 159 -2.42 -10.27 -7.82
CA LYS A 159 -1.45 -11.13 -8.53
C LYS A 159 -1.75 -11.16 -10.03
N ASN A 160 -3.01 -11.29 -10.40
CA ASN A 160 -3.42 -11.30 -11.80
C ASN A 160 -3.13 -9.97 -12.48
N ALA A 161 -3.26 -8.87 -11.77
CA ALA A 161 -2.95 -7.55 -12.32
C ALA A 161 -1.45 -7.35 -12.54
N VAL A 162 -0.61 -7.91 -11.66
CA VAL A 162 0.86 -7.81 -11.77
C VAL A 162 1.37 -8.71 -12.89
N ASP A 163 0.79 -9.88 -13.02
CA ASP A 163 1.15 -10.81 -14.09
C ASP A 163 0.57 -10.30 -15.43
#